data_068827bd76ef9f91941e90871d909717
#
_entry.id   068827bd76ef9f91941e90871d909717
#
_cell.length_a   1.000
_cell.length_b   1.000
_cell.length_c   1.000
_cell.angle_alpha   90.00
_cell.angle_beta   90.00
_cell.angle_gamma   90.00
#
_symmetry.space_group_name_H-M   'P 1'
#
loop_
_entity.id
_entity.type
_entity.pdbx_description
1 polymer ?
#
loop_
_entity_poly.entity_id
_entity_poly.type
_entity_poly.pdbx_seq_one_letter_code
_entity_poly.pdbx_strand_id
1 'polypeptide(L)'
;YRLGREYIEKNRQEFGEIITRPTDRRENYVKRCVGLPGQTLQIKDRIIYINGEANKEPDNVQYTYHLKLNQRLEDDVMKELGITMEDIMSLNTLGFMPLTNHAVEELKQRGIAENIELNRDNDEWDIYPLNGNLHWTRDNYGPIWIPAKGESIDLTLENLPIYERPIRTYEGNKLEVKNGKIFINDQETTKYTFKLDYYWMQGDNRS
;
A
#
# COMPACT_ATOMS: atom_id res chain seq x y z
N TYR A 1 2.88 4.95 -10.88
CA TYR A 1 3.31 5.25 -12.25
C TYR A 1 3.78 6.68 -12.31
N ARG A 2 5.12 6.89 -12.30
CA ARG A 2 5.75 8.22 -12.36
C ARG A 2 5.65 8.86 -13.75
N LEU A 3 5.41 8.05 -14.78
CA LEU A 3 5.25 8.53 -16.14
C LEU A 3 3.76 8.60 -16.50
N GLY A 4 3.26 9.78 -16.79
CA GLY A 4 1.87 9.96 -17.23
C GLY A 4 1.62 9.33 -18.61
N ARG A 5 0.35 8.99 -18.88
CA ARG A 5 -0.07 8.41 -20.17
C ARG A 5 0.41 9.23 -21.36
N GLU A 6 0.33 10.56 -21.26
CA GLU A 6 0.79 11.48 -22.32
C GLU A 6 2.28 11.37 -22.62
N TYR A 7 3.11 11.12 -21.58
CA TYR A 7 4.54 10.91 -21.77
C TYR A 7 4.81 9.61 -22.55
N ILE A 8 4.13 8.52 -22.19
CA ILE A 8 4.24 7.23 -22.89
C ILE A 8 3.76 7.36 -24.33
N GLU A 9 2.65 8.07 -24.57
CA GLU A 9 2.10 8.28 -25.91
C GLU A 9 3.02 9.12 -26.80
N LYS A 10 3.72 10.10 -26.23
CA LYS A 10 4.71 10.93 -26.96
C LYS A 10 6.02 10.19 -27.29
N ASN A 11 6.35 9.19 -26.49
CA ASN A 11 7.60 8.42 -26.62
C ASN A 11 7.35 6.98 -27.08
N ARG A 12 6.42 6.75 -27.99
CA ARG A 12 6.04 5.41 -28.49
C ARG A 12 7.20 4.62 -29.10
N GLN A 13 8.20 5.30 -29.61
CA GLN A 13 9.41 4.62 -30.15
C GLN A 13 10.18 3.88 -29.06
N GLU A 14 10.12 4.37 -27.82
CA GLU A 14 10.79 3.76 -26.66
C GLU A 14 9.88 2.76 -25.93
N PHE A 15 8.59 3.09 -25.77
CA PHE A 15 7.65 2.29 -24.98
C PHE A 15 6.75 1.37 -25.80
N GLY A 16 6.72 1.52 -27.13
CA GLY A 16 5.83 0.76 -28.01
C GLY A 16 4.37 1.26 -27.95
N GLU A 17 3.46 0.43 -28.42
CA GLU A 17 2.03 0.75 -28.45
C GLU A 17 1.34 0.38 -27.13
N ILE A 18 0.41 1.24 -26.70
CA ILE A 18 -0.46 0.92 -25.54
C ILE A 18 -1.48 -0.12 -25.99
N ILE A 19 -1.35 -1.33 -25.48
CA ILE A 19 -2.27 -2.43 -25.76
C ILE A 19 -3.35 -2.47 -24.68
N THR A 20 -4.60 -2.42 -25.09
CA THR A 20 -5.74 -2.65 -24.20
C THR A 20 -6.11 -4.14 -24.24
N ARG A 21 -5.99 -4.84 -23.11
CA ARG A 21 -6.40 -6.23 -23.00
C ARG A 21 -7.84 -6.32 -22.48
N PRO A 22 -8.67 -7.22 -23.01
CA PRO A 22 -9.97 -7.55 -22.42
C PRO A 22 -9.83 -7.96 -20.96
N THR A 23 -10.90 -7.81 -20.16
CA THR A 23 -10.86 -8.05 -18.71
C THR A 23 -10.45 -9.48 -18.37
N ASP A 24 -10.87 -10.45 -19.16
CA ASP A 24 -10.52 -11.88 -19.02
C ASP A 24 -9.07 -12.23 -19.33
N ARG A 25 -8.33 -11.30 -19.95
CA ARG A 25 -6.88 -11.42 -20.26
C ARG A 25 -6.01 -10.50 -19.44
N ARG A 26 -6.55 -9.88 -18.40
CA ARG A 26 -5.79 -9.07 -17.44
C ARG A 26 -5.34 -9.92 -16.27
N GLU A 27 -4.19 -9.61 -15.73
CA GLU A 27 -3.73 -10.23 -14.49
C GLU A 27 -4.67 -9.84 -13.33
N ASN A 28 -5.07 -10.83 -12.54
CA ASN A 28 -5.90 -10.61 -11.37
C ASN A 28 -5.01 -10.53 -10.14
N TYR A 29 -5.01 -9.37 -9.49
CA TYR A 29 -4.32 -9.18 -8.20
C TYR A 29 -5.30 -9.38 -7.06
N VAL A 30 -5.04 -10.38 -6.23
CA VAL A 30 -5.82 -10.63 -5.01
C VAL A 30 -5.23 -9.80 -3.87
N LYS A 31 -6.09 -9.03 -3.22
CA LYS A 31 -5.77 -8.25 -2.03
C LYS A 31 -6.87 -8.45 -1.01
N ARG A 32 -6.52 -8.46 0.28
CA ARG A 32 -7.49 -8.56 1.36
C ARG A 32 -8.17 -7.21 1.58
N CYS A 33 -9.50 -7.20 1.65
CA CYS A 33 -10.25 -6.03 2.05
C CYS A 33 -10.18 -5.90 3.58
N VAL A 34 -9.53 -4.86 4.07
CA VAL A 34 -9.34 -4.63 5.51
C VAL A 34 -10.10 -3.42 6.04
N GLY A 35 -10.52 -2.51 5.15
CA GLY A 35 -11.31 -1.34 5.52
C GLY A 35 -12.55 -1.19 4.66
N LEU A 36 -13.69 -0.97 5.29
CA LEU A 36 -14.99 -0.82 4.64
C LEU A 36 -15.42 0.66 4.58
N PRO A 37 -16.40 1.00 3.70
CA PRO A 37 -16.94 2.35 3.63
C PRO A 37 -17.41 2.86 4.99
N GLY A 38 -17.11 4.11 5.32
CA GLY A 38 -17.46 4.75 6.59
C GLY A 38 -16.53 4.44 7.76
N GLN A 39 -15.58 3.53 7.60
CA GLN A 39 -14.60 3.22 8.63
C GLN A 39 -13.38 4.14 8.57
N THR A 40 -12.73 4.32 9.71
CA THR A 40 -11.44 5.00 9.82
C THR A 40 -10.33 3.97 9.94
N LEU A 41 -9.36 4.02 9.02
CA LEU A 41 -8.19 3.17 9.01
C LEU A 41 -6.96 3.95 9.47
N GLN A 42 -6.16 3.32 10.30
CA GLN A 42 -4.83 3.80 10.68
C GLN A 42 -3.86 2.63 10.77
N ILE A 43 -2.60 2.83 10.36
CA ILE A 43 -1.52 1.87 10.59
C ILE A 43 -0.54 2.51 11.57
N LYS A 44 -0.23 1.81 12.65
CA LYS A 44 0.76 2.19 13.66
C LYS A 44 1.73 1.04 13.87
N ASP A 45 3.01 1.28 13.66
CA ASP A 45 4.02 0.22 13.73
C ASP A 45 3.59 -1.06 12.97
N ARG A 46 3.03 -0.88 11.74
CA ARG A 46 2.51 -1.93 10.83
C ARG A 46 1.20 -2.59 11.25
N ILE A 47 0.75 -2.37 12.48
CA ILE A 47 -0.54 -2.89 12.94
C ILE A 47 -1.65 -2.02 12.37
N ILE A 48 -2.61 -2.66 11.71
CA ILE A 48 -3.79 -1.99 11.17
C ILE A 48 -4.81 -1.80 12.29
N TYR A 49 -5.31 -0.59 12.42
CA TYR A 49 -6.41 -0.22 13.30
C TYR A 49 -7.61 0.19 12.46
N ILE A 50 -8.78 -0.36 12.78
CA ILE A 50 -10.05 0.01 12.18
C ILE A 50 -10.93 0.60 13.28
N ASN A 51 -11.37 1.85 13.10
CA ASN A 51 -12.11 2.61 14.10
C ASN A 51 -11.44 2.65 15.49
N GLY A 52 -10.10 2.64 15.51
CA GLY A 52 -9.29 2.66 16.73
C GLY A 52 -9.03 1.30 17.36
N GLU A 53 -9.61 0.21 16.84
CA GLU A 53 -9.37 -1.15 17.32
C GLU A 53 -8.35 -1.87 16.42
N ALA A 54 -7.39 -2.57 17.04
CA ALA A 54 -6.40 -3.33 16.31
C ALA A 54 -7.04 -4.49 15.53
N ASN A 55 -6.79 -4.54 14.23
CA ASN A 55 -7.25 -5.62 13.38
C ASN A 55 -6.30 -6.82 13.51
N LYS A 56 -6.87 -8.01 13.72
CA LYS A 56 -6.07 -9.23 13.80
C LYS A 56 -5.34 -9.47 12.48
N GLU A 57 -4.03 -9.56 12.56
CA GLU A 57 -3.21 -9.89 11.40
C GLU A 57 -3.28 -11.39 11.07
N PRO A 58 -3.40 -11.77 9.80
CA PRO A 58 -3.28 -13.17 9.38
C PRO A 58 -1.88 -13.72 9.61
N ASP A 59 -1.78 -15.01 9.90
CA ASP A 59 -0.53 -15.67 10.25
C ASP A 59 0.50 -15.70 9.09
N ASN A 60 0.02 -15.58 7.84
CA ASN A 60 0.85 -15.62 6.62
C ASN A 60 1.24 -14.24 6.07
N VAL A 61 1.05 -13.16 6.83
CA VAL A 61 1.58 -11.85 6.46
C VAL A 61 3.09 -11.88 6.49
N GLN A 62 3.71 -11.38 5.43
CA GLN A 62 5.16 -11.32 5.28
C GLN A 62 5.66 -9.88 5.40
N TYR A 63 6.76 -9.72 6.12
CA TYR A 63 7.53 -8.49 6.20
C TYR A 63 8.97 -8.75 5.78
N THR A 64 9.67 -7.71 5.36
CA THR A 64 11.07 -7.80 5.00
C THR A 64 11.96 -7.79 6.23
N TYR A 65 12.89 -8.72 6.31
CA TYR A 65 13.86 -8.81 7.39
C TYR A 65 15.29 -8.86 6.86
N HIS A 66 16.18 -8.14 7.51
CA HIS A 66 17.61 -8.35 7.41
C HIS A 66 18.00 -9.49 8.34
N LEU A 67 18.78 -10.44 7.86
CA LEU A 67 19.24 -11.56 8.68
C LEU A 67 20.52 -12.16 8.10
N LYS A 68 21.18 -12.97 8.93
CA LYS A 68 22.31 -13.77 8.52
C LYS A 68 22.00 -15.23 8.78
N LEU A 69 22.12 -16.07 7.75
CA LEU A 69 22.02 -17.51 7.88
C LEU A 69 23.33 -18.09 8.41
N ASN A 70 23.25 -18.93 9.45
CA ASN A 70 24.39 -19.66 10.03
C ASN A 70 24.71 -20.93 9.26
N GLN A 71 23.73 -21.40 8.46
CA GLN A 71 23.84 -22.62 7.65
C GLN A 71 22.94 -22.49 6.43
N ARG A 72 23.19 -23.37 5.45
CA ARG A 72 22.29 -23.48 4.29
C ARG A 72 20.92 -23.97 4.74
N LEU A 73 19.85 -23.39 4.21
CA LEU A 73 18.50 -23.90 4.39
C LEU A 73 18.29 -25.16 3.55
N GLU A 74 17.82 -26.20 4.18
CA GLU A 74 17.41 -27.45 3.52
C GLU A 74 16.05 -27.24 2.84
N ASP A 75 15.80 -28.00 1.77
CA ASP A 75 14.60 -27.82 0.93
C ASP A 75 13.29 -28.10 1.70
N ASP A 76 13.30 -29.01 2.65
CA ASP A 76 12.17 -29.32 3.53
C ASP A 76 11.87 -28.16 4.48
N VAL A 77 12.87 -27.54 5.06
CA VAL A 77 12.74 -26.35 5.93
C VAL A 77 12.23 -25.16 5.12
N MET A 78 12.76 -24.95 3.93
CA MET A 78 12.29 -23.89 3.03
C MET A 78 10.80 -24.05 2.71
N LYS A 79 10.38 -25.27 2.37
CA LYS A 79 9.00 -25.60 2.06
C LYS A 79 8.09 -25.42 3.28
N GLU A 80 8.52 -25.87 4.47
CA GLU A 80 7.79 -25.72 5.74
C GLU A 80 7.54 -24.26 6.08
N LEU A 81 8.58 -23.40 5.92
CA LEU A 81 8.53 -21.99 6.28
C LEU A 81 8.03 -21.08 5.15
N GLY A 82 7.70 -21.64 3.99
CA GLY A 82 7.25 -20.86 2.81
C GLY A 82 8.32 -19.96 2.22
N ILE A 83 9.60 -20.33 2.36
CA ILE A 83 10.75 -19.61 1.82
C ILE A 83 11.06 -20.14 0.43
N THR A 84 11.22 -19.25 -0.53
CA THR A 84 11.52 -19.60 -1.93
C THR A 84 13.00 -19.43 -2.27
N MET A 85 13.44 -19.99 -3.39
CA MET A 85 14.79 -19.73 -3.90
C MET A 85 15.00 -18.25 -4.27
N GLU A 86 13.94 -17.54 -4.69
CA GLU A 86 13.99 -16.11 -4.97
C GLU A 86 14.27 -15.31 -3.70
N ASP A 87 13.68 -15.71 -2.57
CA ASP A 87 13.92 -15.09 -1.27
C ASP A 87 15.39 -15.26 -0.83
N ILE A 88 15.95 -16.47 -1.03
CA ILE A 88 17.37 -16.72 -0.77
C ILE A 88 18.27 -15.90 -1.68
N MET A 89 17.92 -15.75 -2.95
CA MET A 89 18.65 -14.88 -3.87
C MET A 89 18.58 -13.42 -3.43
N SER A 90 17.41 -12.96 -3.01
CA SER A 90 17.23 -11.61 -2.44
C SER A 90 18.12 -11.40 -1.20
N LEU A 91 18.11 -12.36 -0.26
CA LEU A 91 18.98 -12.30 0.91
C LEU A 91 20.47 -12.20 0.53
N ASN A 92 20.92 -13.00 -0.42
CA ASN A 92 22.33 -13.03 -0.85
C ASN A 92 22.75 -11.77 -1.60
N THR A 93 21.83 -11.12 -2.34
CA THR A 93 22.15 -9.97 -3.18
C THR A 93 21.87 -8.64 -2.50
N LEU A 94 20.79 -8.56 -1.73
CA LEU A 94 20.29 -7.33 -1.12
C LEU A 94 20.42 -7.31 0.41
N GLY A 95 20.71 -8.46 1.04
CA GLY A 95 20.86 -8.59 2.49
C GLY A 95 19.53 -8.70 3.26
N PHE A 96 18.42 -8.90 2.56
CA PHE A 96 17.10 -9.06 3.17
C PHE A 96 16.20 -10.03 2.39
N MET A 97 15.20 -10.58 3.07
CA MET A 97 14.16 -11.40 2.44
C MET A 97 12.82 -11.28 3.17
N PRO A 98 11.68 -11.60 2.49
CA PRO A 98 10.37 -11.63 3.11
C PRO A 98 10.23 -12.87 4.01
N LEU A 99 9.70 -12.68 5.22
CA LEU A 99 9.39 -13.75 6.17
C LEU A 99 8.07 -13.50 6.87
N THR A 100 7.36 -14.59 7.20
CA THR A 100 6.26 -14.53 8.16
C THR A 100 6.81 -14.47 9.59
N ASN A 101 5.99 -14.02 10.55
CA ASN A 101 6.38 -14.06 11.96
C ASN A 101 6.70 -15.48 12.43
N HIS A 102 5.95 -16.48 11.96
CA HIS A 102 6.22 -17.90 12.24
C HIS A 102 7.60 -18.33 11.74
N ALA A 103 7.94 -17.97 10.49
CA ALA A 103 9.25 -18.29 9.92
C ALA A 103 10.40 -17.65 10.72
N VAL A 104 10.22 -16.40 11.17
CA VAL A 104 11.20 -15.71 12.02
C VAL A 104 11.42 -16.45 13.34
N GLU A 105 10.34 -16.87 13.99
CA GLU A 105 10.42 -17.62 15.27
C GLU A 105 11.12 -18.96 15.08
N GLU A 106 10.76 -19.75 14.06
CA GLU A 106 11.36 -21.06 13.77
C GLU A 106 12.85 -20.93 13.41
N LEU A 107 13.23 -19.98 12.57
CA LEU A 107 14.63 -19.76 12.23
C LEU A 107 15.48 -19.41 13.46
N LYS A 108 14.93 -18.63 14.40
CA LYS A 108 15.59 -18.32 15.68
C LYS A 108 15.69 -19.55 16.59
N GLN A 109 14.58 -20.25 16.80
CA GLN A 109 14.52 -21.41 17.70
C GLN A 109 15.44 -22.54 17.26
N ARG A 110 15.53 -22.78 15.94
CA ARG A 110 16.42 -23.82 15.36
C ARG A 110 17.87 -23.36 15.23
N GLY A 111 18.19 -22.10 15.56
CA GLY A 111 19.55 -21.55 15.43
C GLY A 111 20.03 -21.45 13.99
N ILE A 112 19.12 -21.44 13.01
CA ILE A 112 19.44 -21.39 11.57
C ILE A 112 19.84 -19.98 11.15
N ALA A 113 19.30 -18.97 11.78
CA ALA A 113 19.59 -17.58 11.49
C ALA A 113 19.83 -16.76 12.76
N GLU A 114 20.67 -15.76 12.62
CA GLU A 114 20.98 -14.78 13.67
C GLU A 114 20.76 -13.35 13.17
N ASN A 115 20.74 -12.38 14.08
CA ASN A 115 20.58 -10.96 13.77
C ASN A 115 19.36 -10.68 12.88
N ILE A 116 18.23 -11.35 13.17
CA ILE A 116 17.00 -11.13 12.42
C ILE A 116 16.40 -9.80 12.87
N GLU A 117 16.52 -8.81 12.02
CA GLU A 117 16.04 -7.43 12.23
C GLU A 117 15.01 -7.08 11.17
N LEU A 118 13.91 -6.50 11.63
CA LEU A 118 12.90 -6.01 10.73
C LEU A 118 13.41 -4.84 9.91
N ASN A 119 13.29 -4.91 8.60
CA ASN A 119 13.50 -3.76 7.73
C ASN A 119 12.32 -2.79 7.87
N ARG A 120 12.54 -1.66 8.55
CA ARG A 120 11.50 -0.64 8.75
C ARG A 120 11.45 0.29 7.55
N ASP A 121 10.23 0.55 7.09
CA ASP A 121 10.00 1.50 6.01
C ASP A 121 9.90 2.92 6.57
N ASN A 122 10.87 3.74 6.21
CA ASN A 122 10.90 5.16 6.54
C ASN A 122 10.69 6.05 5.30
N ASP A 123 10.32 5.47 4.15
CA ASP A 123 10.12 6.23 2.92
C ASP A 123 8.71 6.82 2.86
N GLU A 124 8.64 8.16 2.86
CA GLU A 124 7.40 8.94 2.80
C GLU A 124 6.93 9.19 1.36
N TRP A 125 7.73 8.84 0.34
CA TRP A 125 7.48 9.29 -1.03
C TRP A 125 6.74 8.29 -1.91
N ASP A 126 6.76 7.02 -1.58
CA ASP A 126 6.23 5.96 -2.43
C ASP A 126 4.82 5.48 -2.05
N ILE A 127 4.15 6.14 -1.09
CA ILE A 127 2.79 5.79 -0.67
C ILE A 127 1.77 6.86 -1.02
N TYR A 128 0.51 6.47 -1.08
CA TYR A 128 -0.60 7.39 -1.30
C TYR A 128 -0.92 8.19 -0.01
N PRO A 129 -1.18 9.49 -0.12
CA PRO A 129 -1.05 10.33 -1.30
C PRO A 129 0.41 10.67 -1.63
N LEU A 130 0.76 10.62 -2.92
CA LEU A 130 2.14 10.74 -3.43
C LEU A 130 2.75 12.14 -3.32
N ASN A 131 2.30 12.95 -2.40
CA ASN A 131 2.78 14.34 -2.24
C ASN A 131 3.72 14.54 -1.04
N GLY A 132 3.94 13.51 -0.22
CA GLY A 132 4.87 13.55 0.92
C GLY A 132 4.52 14.52 2.06
N ASN A 133 3.42 15.29 1.95
CA ASN A 133 3.08 16.35 2.92
C ASN A 133 2.48 15.81 4.22
N LEU A 134 2.10 14.54 4.27
CA LEU A 134 1.47 13.93 5.44
C LEU A 134 2.46 13.14 6.30
N HIS A 135 3.72 13.02 5.85
CA HIS A 135 4.79 12.30 6.54
C HIS A 135 4.41 10.86 6.91
N TRP A 136 3.58 10.21 6.08
CA TRP A 136 3.19 8.83 6.27
C TRP A 136 4.19 7.88 5.62
N THR A 137 4.35 6.72 6.24
CA THR A 137 5.14 5.60 5.74
C THR A 137 4.25 4.36 5.64
N ARG A 138 4.75 3.25 5.08
CA ARG A 138 4.00 1.99 5.09
C ARG A 138 3.78 1.45 6.49
N ASP A 139 4.72 1.72 7.40
CA ASP A 139 4.68 1.31 8.81
C ASP A 139 3.77 2.20 9.66
N ASN A 140 3.63 3.49 9.29
CA ASN A 140 2.83 4.48 10.02
C ASN A 140 2.02 5.32 9.04
N TYR A 141 0.73 5.05 8.94
CA TYR A 141 -0.15 5.59 7.92
C TYR A 141 -1.50 6.04 8.49
N GLY A 142 -2.03 7.15 8.01
CA GLY A 142 -3.32 7.66 8.44
C GLY A 142 -3.25 8.50 9.73
N PRO A 143 -4.41 8.70 10.40
CA PRO A 143 -5.72 8.08 10.10
C PRO A 143 -6.36 8.60 8.82
N ILE A 144 -7.07 7.74 8.11
CA ILE A 144 -7.93 8.11 7.00
C ILE A 144 -9.34 7.58 7.21
N TRP A 145 -10.33 8.40 6.90
CA TRP A 145 -11.70 7.94 6.78
C TRP A 145 -11.94 7.40 5.37
N ILE A 146 -12.50 6.20 5.27
CA ILE A 146 -12.79 5.53 4.00
C ILE A 146 -14.16 6.00 3.53
N PRO A 147 -14.28 6.69 2.38
CA PRO A 147 -15.54 7.27 1.96
C PRO A 147 -16.64 6.24 1.75
N ALA A 148 -17.86 6.60 2.18
CA ALA A 148 -19.08 5.85 1.95
C ALA A 148 -20.03 6.65 1.07
N LYS A 149 -20.77 5.97 0.20
CA LYS A 149 -21.76 6.57 -0.68
C LYS A 149 -22.84 7.32 0.12
N GLY A 150 -23.07 8.56 -0.24
CA GLY A 150 -24.04 9.44 0.41
C GLY A 150 -23.50 10.16 1.63
N GLU A 151 -22.35 9.76 2.15
CA GLU A 151 -21.70 10.42 3.28
C GLU A 151 -20.86 11.60 2.82
N SER A 152 -20.68 12.56 3.72
CA SER A 152 -19.97 13.80 3.43
C SER A 152 -18.83 14.04 4.39
N ILE A 153 -17.79 14.69 3.87
CA ILE A 153 -16.66 15.18 4.68
C ILE A 153 -16.51 16.69 4.51
N ASP A 154 -15.96 17.33 5.53
CA ASP A 154 -15.45 18.67 5.40
C ASP A 154 -14.11 18.60 4.64
N LEU A 155 -14.00 19.34 3.53
CA LEU A 155 -12.79 19.44 2.72
C LEU A 155 -11.93 20.60 3.16
N THR A 156 -10.68 20.31 3.47
CA THR A 156 -9.64 21.29 3.80
C THR A 156 -8.45 21.10 2.87
N LEU A 157 -7.57 22.07 2.79
CA LEU A 157 -6.32 21.93 2.03
C LEU A 157 -5.41 20.83 2.63
N GLU A 158 -5.56 20.54 3.92
CA GLU A 158 -4.78 19.52 4.61
C GLU A 158 -5.23 18.10 4.22
N ASN A 159 -6.55 17.84 4.15
CA ASN A 159 -7.08 16.52 3.81
C ASN A 159 -7.34 16.32 2.31
N LEU A 160 -7.30 17.39 1.52
CA LEU A 160 -7.52 17.32 0.07
C LEU A 160 -6.63 16.31 -0.64
N PRO A 161 -5.33 16.18 -0.32
CA PRO A 161 -4.47 15.20 -0.98
C PRO A 161 -4.98 13.76 -0.85
N ILE A 162 -5.68 13.44 0.24
CA ILE A 162 -6.25 12.11 0.48
C ILE A 162 -7.47 11.87 -0.43
N TYR A 163 -8.30 12.90 -0.64
CA TYR A 163 -9.60 12.76 -1.30
C TYR A 163 -9.62 13.29 -2.74
N GLU A 164 -8.58 13.98 -3.18
CA GLU A 164 -8.50 14.54 -4.53
C GLU A 164 -8.71 13.46 -5.62
N ARG A 165 -8.01 12.34 -5.52
CA ARG A 165 -8.11 11.28 -6.52
C ARG A 165 -9.49 10.61 -6.56
N PRO A 166 -10.11 10.23 -5.43
CA PRO A 166 -11.51 9.83 -5.39
C PRO A 166 -12.45 10.83 -6.08
N ILE A 167 -12.38 12.09 -5.68
CA ILE A 167 -13.28 13.14 -6.19
C ILE A 167 -13.06 13.41 -7.69
N ARG A 168 -11.81 13.59 -8.10
CA ARG A 168 -11.47 13.98 -9.48
C ARG A 168 -11.55 12.79 -10.44
N THR A 169 -10.87 11.70 -10.11
CA THR A 169 -10.64 10.60 -11.06
C THR A 169 -11.76 9.58 -11.05
N TYR A 170 -12.20 9.17 -9.87
CA TYR A 170 -13.20 8.09 -9.78
C TYR A 170 -14.63 8.61 -9.88
N GLU A 171 -14.90 9.80 -9.36
CA GLU A 171 -16.23 10.42 -9.45
C GLU A 171 -16.35 11.48 -10.56
N GLY A 172 -15.27 11.67 -11.34
CA GLY A 172 -15.29 12.46 -12.60
C GLY A 172 -15.51 13.96 -12.42
N ASN A 173 -15.17 14.51 -11.25
CA ASN A 173 -15.36 15.93 -11.01
C ASN A 173 -14.14 16.75 -11.45
N LYS A 174 -14.38 17.98 -11.92
CA LYS A 174 -13.35 19.00 -12.05
C LYS A 174 -13.04 19.54 -10.65
N LEU A 175 -11.77 19.42 -10.21
CA LEU A 175 -11.32 19.93 -8.92
C LEU A 175 -10.14 20.88 -9.13
N GLU A 176 -10.24 22.06 -8.57
CA GLU A 176 -9.22 23.10 -8.64
C GLU A 176 -9.03 23.78 -7.28
N VAL A 177 -7.80 24.19 -6.99
CA VAL A 177 -7.49 25.06 -5.84
C VAL A 177 -7.08 26.43 -6.37
N LYS A 178 -7.81 27.47 -5.96
CA LYS A 178 -7.53 28.86 -6.35
C LYS A 178 -7.55 29.74 -5.12
N ASN A 179 -6.50 30.53 -4.93
CA ASN A 179 -6.38 31.48 -3.80
C ASN A 179 -6.65 30.81 -2.41
N GLY A 180 -6.18 29.56 -2.23
CA GLY A 180 -6.38 28.83 -0.97
C GLY A 180 -7.79 28.26 -0.76
N LYS A 181 -8.65 28.29 -1.79
CA LYS A 181 -10.02 27.78 -1.75
C LYS A 181 -10.17 26.61 -2.71
N ILE A 182 -11.03 25.66 -2.35
CA ILE A 182 -11.32 24.45 -3.12
C ILE A 182 -12.57 24.70 -3.98
N PHE A 183 -12.46 24.37 -5.27
CA PHE A 183 -13.56 24.45 -6.23
C PHE A 183 -13.82 23.07 -6.82
N ILE A 184 -15.07 22.63 -6.78
CA ILE A 184 -15.53 21.41 -7.45
C ILE A 184 -16.60 21.79 -8.47
N ASN A 185 -16.36 21.44 -9.75
CA ASN A 185 -17.23 21.81 -10.88
C ASN A 185 -17.52 23.32 -10.92
N ASP A 186 -16.47 24.11 -10.73
CA ASP A 186 -16.46 25.59 -10.72
C ASP A 186 -17.21 26.24 -9.54
N GLN A 187 -17.67 25.46 -8.54
CA GLN A 187 -18.30 25.96 -7.34
C GLN A 187 -17.34 25.88 -6.15
N GLU A 188 -17.15 26.98 -5.41
CA GLU A 188 -16.41 26.99 -4.15
C GLU A 188 -17.11 26.06 -3.14
N THR A 189 -16.36 25.18 -2.52
CA THR A 189 -16.90 24.23 -1.53
C THR A 189 -15.94 23.96 -0.40
N THR A 190 -16.48 23.75 0.78
CA THR A 190 -15.77 23.28 1.97
C THR A 190 -16.23 21.89 2.37
N LYS A 191 -17.13 21.26 1.61
CA LYS A 191 -17.72 19.96 1.90
C LYS A 191 -17.91 19.17 0.62
N TYR A 192 -17.73 17.83 0.71
CA TYR A 192 -17.99 16.93 -0.41
C TYR A 192 -18.80 15.73 0.02
N THR A 193 -19.82 15.37 -0.76
CA THR A 193 -20.64 14.16 -0.59
C THR A 193 -20.21 13.13 -1.62
N PHE A 194 -19.77 11.95 -1.16
CA PHE A 194 -19.30 10.88 -2.05
C PHE A 194 -20.46 10.17 -2.74
N LYS A 195 -20.25 9.81 -4.01
CA LYS A 195 -21.23 9.11 -4.85
C LYS A 195 -20.99 7.60 -4.88
N LEU A 196 -19.80 7.16 -4.46
CA LEU A 196 -19.34 5.76 -4.48
C LEU A 196 -18.93 5.32 -3.08
N ASP A 197 -18.96 4.00 -2.87
CA ASP A 197 -18.32 3.35 -1.74
C ASP A 197 -16.85 3.06 -2.06
N TYR A 198 -15.99 3.28 -1.08
CA TYR A 198 -14.57 3.00 -1.20
C TYR A 198 -14.15 1.92 -0.21
N TYR A 199 -13.06 1.23 -0.53
CA TYR A 199 -12.57 0.11 0.25
C TYR A 199 -11.05 0.20 0.37
N TRP A 200 -10.52 -0.18 1.51
CA TRP A 200 -9.07 -0.31 1.66
C TRP A 200 -8.65 -1.76 1.43
N MET A 201 -7.82 -1.94 0.41
CA MET A 201 -7.29 -3.24 0.03
C MET A 201 -5.83 -3.34 0.42
N GLN A 202 -5.46 -4.38 1.16
CA GLN A 202 -4.10 -4.60 1.68
C GLN A 202 -3.51 -5.90 1.14
N GLY A 203 -2.28 -5.85 0.66
CA GLY A 203 -1.51 -7.05 0.37
C GLY A 203 -0.99 -7.68 1.67
N ASP A 204 -0.92 -9.01 1.72
CA ASP A 204 -0.34 -9.74 2.85
C ASP A 204 1.17 -9.91 2.69
N ASN A 205 1.68 -9.81 1.47
CA ASN A 205 3.11 -9.55 1.25
C ASN A 205 3.36 -8.04 1.37
N ARG A 206 4.05 -7.65 2.43
CA ARG A 206 4.39 -6.26 2.77
C ARG A 206 5.91 -5.99 2.65
N SER A 207 6.58 -6.82 1.86
CA SER A 207 8.00 -6.69 1.53
C SER A 207 8.26 -5.64 0.45
#